data_8cbfe4524517221c31cbd6932bdd6aa4
#
_entry.id   8cbfe4524517221c31cbd6932bdd6aa4
#
_cell.length_a   1.000
_cell.length_b   1.000
_cell.length_c   1.000
_cell.angle_alpha   90.00
_cell.angle_beta   90.00
_cell.angle_gamma   90.00
#
_symmetry.space_group_name_H-M   'P 1'
#
loop_
_entity.id
_entity.type
_entity.pdbx_description
1 polymer ?
#
loop_
_entity_poly.entity_id
_entity_poly.type
_entity_poly.pdbx_seq_one_letter_code
_entity_poly.pdbx_strand_id
1 'polypeptide(L)'
;VSYPIIEQIAQLIVTALEAIDSEGITPVEVHRPDGLLGDLSPRHQTIAMFQDDPTWEQGLSSPGNPPAVAVRQPFVILWFCIPSQDSTTPVDRLLNTAVAEIVKAVMADPQWSTLAIGTDPPAWDFLRPLDVGWEAARVRLDVVYRTAENDPYTQA
;
A
#
# COMPACT_ATOMS: atom_id res chain seq x y z
N VAL A 1 4.02 -22.82 -4.82
CA VAL A 1 3.08 -22.49 -3.74
C VAL A 1 2.07 -21.49 -4.25
N SER A 2 0.78 -21.79 -4.08
CA SER A 2 -0.28 -20.85 -4.41
C SER A 2 -0.49 -19.90 -3.21
N TYR A 3 -0.58 -18.60 -3.49
CA TYR A 3 -0.87 -17.60 -2.47
C TYR A 3 -2.36 -17.20 -2.51
N PRO A 4 -2.95 -16.82 -1.37
CA PRO A 4 -4.28 -16.20 -1.38
C PRO A 4 -4.34 -14.99 -2.33
N ILE A 5 -5.52 -14.69 -2.87
CA ILE A 5 -5.70 -13.56 -3.81
C ILE A 5 -5.16 -12.27 -3.21
N ILE A 6 -5.44 -12.01 -1.94
CA ILE A 6 -4.97 -10.79 -1.28
C ILE A 6 -3.44 -10.71 -1.20
N GLU A 7 -2.77 -11.84 -1.01
CA GLU A 7 -1.29 -11.87 -1.00
C GLU A 7 -0.71 -11.62 -2.39
N GLN A 8 -1.36 -12.13 -3.43
CA GLN A 8 -0.97 -11.84 -4.81
C GLN A 8 -1.10 -10.33 -5.12
N ILE A 9 -2.19 -9.72 -4.66
CA ILE A 9 -2.39 -8.25 -4.78
C ILE A 9 -1.30 -7.51 -4.01
N ALA A 10 -1.01 -7.91 -2.77
CA ALA A 10 0.04 -7.28 -1.97
C ALA A 10 1.41 -7.32 -2.65
N GLN A 11 1.77 -8.44 -3.27
CA GLN A 11 3.02 -8.58 -4.03
C GLN A 11 3.06 -7.64 -5.25
N LEU A 12 1.95 -7.46 -5.94
CA LEU A 12 1.86 -6.53 -7.07
C LEU A 12 2.01 -5.07 -6.61
N ILE A 13 1.45 -4.72 -5.45
CA ILE A 13 1.63 -3.39 -4.86
C ILE A 13 3.11 -3.14 -4.55
N VAL A 14 3.77 -4.08 -3.90
CA VAL A 14 5.21 -3.98 -3.61
C VAL A 14 6.01 -3.77 -4.90
N THR A 15 5.74 -4.56 -5.94
CA THR A 15 6.41 -4.43 -7.24
C THR A 15 6.20 -3.05 -7.85
N ALA A 16 4.98 -2.52 -7.79
CA ALA A 16 4.68 -1.17 -8.28
C ALA A 16 5.45 -0.09 -7.50
N LEU A 17 5.56 -0.22 -6.18
CA LEU A 17 6.31 0.71 -5.35
C LEU A 17 7.82 0.63 -5.61
N GLU A 18 8.36 -0.56 -5.80
CA GLU A 18 9.77 -0.76 -6.14
C GLU A 18 10.15 -0.15 -7.49
N ALA A 19 9.19 -0.02 -8.39
CA ALA A 19 9.39 0.55 -9.73
C ALA A 19 9.37 2.08 -9.75
N ILE A 20 9.11 2.76 -8.63
CA ILE A 20 9.17 4.23 -8.56
C ILE A 20 10.60 4.68 -8.83
N ASP A 21 10.76 5.49 -9.87
CA ASP A 21 12.04 6.06 -10.29
C ASP A 21 11.88 7.58 -10.48
N SER A 22 12.01 8.31 -9.39
CA SER A 22 11.89 9.76 -9.37
C SER A 22 12.95 10.35 -8.45
N GLU A 23 13.62 11.39 -8.91
CA GLU A 23 14.74 12.02 -8.18
C GLU A 23 14.32 12.41 -6.76
N GLY A 24 15.10 11.97 -5.79
CA GLY A 24 14.90 12.26 -4.37
C GLY A 24 13.89 11.38 -3.65
N ILE A 25 13.13 10.55 -4.38
CA ILE A 25 12.12 9.68 -3.79
C ILE A 25 12.16 8.24 -4.30
N THR A 26 13.12 7.88 -5.15
CA THR A 26 13.34 6.48 -5.52
C THR A 26 13.60 5.66 -4.25
N PRO A 27 12.75 4.67 -3.93
CA PRO A 27 12.91 3.94 -2.68
C PRO A 27 14.19 3.12 -2.68
N VAL A 28 14.96 3.24 -1.61
CA VAL A 28 16.13 2.37 -1.36
C VAL A 28 15.66 0.95 -1.06
N GLU A 29 14.53 0.82 -0.38
CA GLU A 29 13.94 -0.45 -0.01
C GLU A 29 12.42 -0.28 0.13
N VAL A 30 11.68 -1.28 -0.33
CA VAL A 30 10.26 -1.45 -0.02
C VAL A 30 10.14 -2.72 0.80
N HIS A 31 9.65 -2.62 2.04
CA HIS A 31 9.53 -3.77 2.90
C HIS A 31 8.13 -3.88 3.54
N ARG A 32 7.79 -5.10 3.87
CA ARG A 32 6.60 -5.41 4.67
C ARG A 32 7.09 -5.74 6.08
N PRO A 33 6.76 -4.92 7.10
CA PRO A 33 7.25 -5.15 8.45
C PRO A 33 6.90 -6.55 8.99
N ASP A 34 7.87 -7.20 9.59
CA ASP A 34 7.69 -8.48 10.26
C ASP A 34 7.11 -8.25 11.66
N GLY A 35 5.82 -8.49 11.84
CA GLY A 35 5.17 -8.41 13.15
C GLY A 35 4.44 -7.11 13.42
N LEU A 36 4.31 -6.77 14.69
CA LEU A 36 3.50 -5.65 15.15
C LEU A 36 4.08 -4.28 14.76
N LEU A 37 3.23 -3.27 14.74
CA LEU A 37 3.48 -1.89 14.32
C LEU A 37 4.75 -1.22 14.88
N GLY A 38 5.45 -1.85 15.84
CA GLY A 38 6.67 -1.32 16.43
C GLY A 38 7.93 -1.42 15.59
N ASP A 39 7.94 -2.25 14.53
CA ASP A 39 9.14 -2.48 13.70
C ASP A 39 8.96 -1.90 12.30
N LEU A 40 8.78 -0.60 12.21
CA LEU A 40 8.70 0.10 10.93
C LEU A 40 10.08 0.39 10.33
N SER A 41 11.14 0.29 11.12
CA SER A 41 12.54 0.55 10.71
C SER A 41 12.69 1.82 9.86
N PRO A 42 12.31 3.01 10.37
CA PRO A 42 12.35 4.23 9.59
C PRO A 42 13.77 4.56 9.13
N ARG A 43 13.99 4.57 7.80
CA ARG A 43 15.24 4.97 7.16
C ARG A 43 14.93 5.88 5.98
N HIS A 44 15.88 6.75 5.66
CA HIS A 44 15.69 7.71 4.59
C HIS A 44 15.39 7.02 3.26
N GLN A 45 14.35 7.49 2.56
CA GLN A 45 13.89 6.97 1.27
C GLN A 45 13.50 5.48 1.30
N THR A 46 12.97 5.01 2.40
CA THR A 46 12.44 3.65 2.47
C THR A 46 10.91 3.67 2.54
N ILE A 47 10.31 2.62 2.02
CA ILE A 47 8.86 2.42 2.06
C ILE A 47 8.56 1.22 2.93
N ALA A 48 7.62 1.38 3.86
CA ALA A 48 6.99 0.28 4.57
C ALA A 48 5.54 0.15 4.10
N MET A 49 5.11 -1.06 3.81
CA MET A 49 3.72 -1.34 3.45
C MET A 49 3.16 -2.40 4.37
N PHE A 50 1.98 -2.17 4.90
CA PHE A 50 1.27 -3.15 5.72
C PHE A 50 -0.23 -3.14 5.44
N GLN A 51 -0.89 -4.23 5.84
CA GLN A 51 -2.33 -4.37 5.73
C GLN A 51 -2.98 -3.94 7.05
N ASP A 52 -4.09 -3.23 6.94
CA ASP A 52 -4.99 -2.95 8.05
C ASP A 52 -6.16 -3.95 8.04
N ASP A 53 -7.09 -3.82 8.96
CA ASP A 53 -8.20 -4.77 9.11
C ASP A 53 -9.14 -4.75 7.90
N PRO A 54 -9.41 -5.90 7.28
CA PRO A 54 -10.35 -5.99 6.18
C PRO A 54 -11.80 -5.85 6.64
N THR A 55 -12.66 -5.43 5.73
CA THR A 55 -14.11 -5.38 5.93
C THR A 55 -14.85 -6.10 4.80
N TRP A 56 -16.03 -6.63 5.12
CA TRP A 56 -16.89 -7.27 4.15
C TRP A 56 -17.65 -6.24 3.32
N GLU A 57 -17.71 -6.47 2.00
CA GLU A 57 -18.50 -5.67 1.06
C GLU A 57 -19.73 -6.45 0.63
N GLN A 58 -20.80 -6.38 1.42
CA GLN A 58 -22.02 -7.18 1.17
C GLN A 58 -22.68 -6.83 -0.17
N GLY A 59 -22.69 -5.56 -0.55
CA GLY A 59 -23.29 -5.13 -1.81
C GLY A 59 -22.59 -5.65 -3.08
N LEU A 60 -21.36 -6.14 -2.96
CA LEU A 60 -20.58 -6.69 -4.06
C LEU A 60 -20.42 -8.21 -3.97
N SER A 61 -20.94 -8.81 -2.89
CA SER A 61 -20.99 -10.25 -2.73
C SER A 61 -22.17 -10.83 -3.51
N SER A 62 -22.06 -12.05 -4.00
CA SER A 62 -23.13 -12.69 -4.76
C SER A 62 -23.43 -14.11 -4.24
N PRO A 63 -24.71 -14.54 -4.32
CA PRO A 63 -25.14 -15.84 -3.80
C PRO A 63 -24.90 -17.00 -4.76
N GLY A 64 -23.96 -16.90 -5.70
CA GLY A 64 -23.66 -17.97 -6.65
C GLY A 64 -23.27 -19.31 -6.01
N ASN A 65 -22.87 -20.27 -6.81
CA ASN A 65 -22.41 -21.58 -6.35
C ASN A 65 -21.02 -21.89 -6.95
N PRO A 66 -19.91 -21.77 -6.16
CA PRO A 66 -19.90 -21.28 -4.77
C PRO A 66 -20.25 -19.79 -4.69
N PRO A 67 -20.75 -19.34 -3.53
CA PRO A 67 -20.98 -17.91 -3.31
C PRO A 67 -19.69 -17.11 -3.44
N ALA A 68 -19.79 -15.91 -4.04
CA ALA A 68 -18.68 -14.99 -4.10
C ALA A 68 -18.74 -14.03 -2.92
N VAL A 69 -17.61 -13.83 -2.27
CA VAL A 69 -17.45 -12.92 -1.14
C VAL A 69 -16.54 -11.77 -1.55
N ALA A 70 -17.03 -10.54 -1.40
CA ALA A 70 -16.24 -9.35 -1.63
C ALA A 70 -15.66 -8.81 -0.33
N VAL A 71 -14.39 -8.42 -0.38
CA VAL A 71 -13.64 -7.91 0.77
C VAL A 71 -13.00 -6.59 0.37
N ARG A 72 -13.07 -5.62 1.27
CA ARG A 72 -12.33 -4.37 1.19
C ARG A 72 -11.11 -4.48 2.09
N GLN A 73 -9.95 -4.45 1.49
CA GLN A 73 -8.67 -4.55 2.19
C GLN A 73 -7.94 -3.21 2.15
N PRO A 74 -7.78 -2.54 3.29
CA PRO A 74 -6.92 -1.37 3.38
C PRO A 74 -5.44 -1.75 3.38
N PHE A 75 -4.65 -1.00 2.60
CA PHE A 75 -3.20 -1.01 2.67
C PHE A 75 -2.71 0.35 3.12
N VAL A 76 -1.69 0.37 3.97
CA VAL A 76 -1.02 1.58 4.41
C VAL A 76 0.40 1.56 3.90
N ILE A 77 0.78 2.63 3.21
CA ILE A 77 2.09 2.81 2.62
C ILE A 77 2.74 4.02 3.27
N LEU A 78 3.91 3.81 3.90
CA LEU A 78 4.68 4.86 4.54
C LEU A 78 5.98 5.07 3.78
N TRP A 79 6.22 6.29 3.31
CA TRP A 79 7.51 6.70 2.78
C TRP A 79 8.23 7.57 3.81
N PHE A 80 9.42 7.13 4.22
CA PHE A 80 10.19 7.80 5.28
C PHE A 80 11.21 8.78 4.72
N CYS A 81 11.27 9.95 5.35
CA CYS A 81 12.28 10.96 5.12
C CYS A 81 13.03 11.24 6.41
N ILE A 82 14.35 11.24 6.34
CA ILE A 82 15.21 11.72 7.43
C ILE A 82 15.79 13.07 6.99
N PRO A 83 15.23 14.21 7.47
CA PRO A 83 15.61 15.53 6.96
C PRO A 83 17.10 15.85 7.06
N SER A 84 17.79 15.29 8.07
CA SER A 84 19.24 15.48 8.24
C SER A 84 20.08 14.84 7.14
N GLN A 85 19.52 13.92 6.35
CA GLN A 85 20.21 13.24 5.24
C GLN A 85 19.97 13.90 3.88
N ASP A 86 19.07 14.86 3.80
CA ASP A 86 18.85 15.71 2.63
C ASP A 86 18.73 17.16 3.07
N SER A 87 19.82 17.92 2.94
CA SER A 87 19.86 19.33 3.32
C SER A 87 19.50 20.29 2.18
N THR A 88 19.24 19.78 0.97
CA THR A 88 19.08 20.62 -0.23
C THR A 88 17.62 20.81 -0.64
N THR A 89 16.76 19.85 -0.33
CA THR A 89 15.35 19.87 -0.72
C THR A 89 14.46 20.08 0.51
N PRO A 90 13.53 21.04 0.47
CA PRO A 90 12.55 21.18 1.55
C PRO A 90 11.77 19.88 1.81
N VAL A 91 11.60 19.53 3.07
CA VAL A 91 10.90 18.29 3.48
C VAL A 91 9.49 18.22 2.91
N ASP A 92 8.76 19.33 2.94
CA ASP A 92 7.39 19.39 2.40
C ASP A 92 7.36 19.02 0.91
N ARG A 93 8.35 19.46 0.15
CA ARG A 93 8.48 19.10 -1.27
C ARG A 93 8.71 17.61 -1.45
N LEU A 94 9.60 17.03 -0.65
CA LEU A 94 9.87 15.58 -0.70
C LEU A 94 8.61 14.77 -0.36
N LEU A 95 7.90 15.13 0.71
CA LEU A 95 6.67 14.46 1.12
C LEU A 95 5.57 14.58 0.06
N ASN A 96 5.36 15.76 -0.51
CA ASN A 96 4.37 15.97 -1.56
C ASN A 96 4.70 15.16 -2.82
N THR A 97 5.96 15.14 -3.20
CA THR A 97 6.42 14.38 -4.37
C THR A 97 6.29 12.87 -4.12
N ALA A 98 6.62 12.41 -2.92
CA ALA A 98 6.46 11.00 -2.54
C ALA A 98 4.99 10.56 -2.64
N VAL A 99 4.06 11.35 -2.11
CA VAL A 99 2.62 11.07 -2.24
C VAL A 99 2.22 10.98 -3.70
N ALA A 100 2.61 11.96 -4.52
CA ALA A 100 2.25 11.98 -5.94
C ALA A 100 2.75 10.75 -6.69
N GLU A 101 4.00 10.34 -6.46
CA GLU A 101 4.58 9.18 -7.13
C GLU A 101 4.00 7.86 -6.61
N ILE A 102 3.71 7.75 -5.32
CA ILE A 102 3.04 6.56 -4.76
C ILE A 102 1.64 6.44 -5.35
N VAL A 103 0.84 7.50 -5.35
CA VAL A 103 -0.51 7.50 -5.93
C VAL A 103 -0.48 7.13 -7.41
N LYS A 104 0.45 7.71 -8.16
CA LYS A 104 0.65 7.37 -9.58
C LYS A 104 0.98 5.88 -9.77
N ALA A 105 1.87 5.34 -8.95
CA ALA A 105 2.28 3.94 -9.04
C ALA A 105 1.12 2.98 -8.72
N VAL A 106 0.38 3.21 -7.62
CA VAL A 106 -0.69 2.32 -7.19
C VAL A 106 -1.97 2.44 -8.02
N MET A 107 -2.19 3.57 -8.68
CA MET A 107 -3.36 3.79 -9.54
C MET A 107 -3.09 3.52 -11.02
N ALA A 108 -1.89 3.11 -11.40
CA ALA A 108 -1.57 2.72 -12.76
C ALA A 108 -2.37 1.49 -13.22
N ASP A 109 -2.64 0.56 -12.32
CA ASP A 109 -3.50 -0.59 -12.54
C ASP A 109 -4.40 -0.81 -11.30
N PRO A 110 -5.54 -0.13 -11.20
CA PRO A 110 -6.41 -0.22 -10.03
C PRO A 110 -7.08 -1.60 -9.87
N GLN A 111 -7.04 -2.45 -10.86
CA GLN A 111 -7.57 -3.81 -10.81
C GLN A 111 -6.50 -4.86 -10.51
N TRP A 112 -5.24 -4.46 -10.38
CA TRP A 112 -4.12 -5.34 -10.03
C TRP A 112 -4.10 -6.62 -10.86
N SER A 113 -3.95 -6.47 -12.18
CA SER A 113 -3.95 -7.58 -13.13
C SER A 113 -5.24 -8.39 -13.08
N THR A 114 -6.37 -7.73 -12.90
CA THR A 114 -7.72 -8.33 -12.80
C THR A 114 -7.99 -9.14 -11.53
N LEU A 115 -7.07 -9.16 -10.57
CA LEU A 115 -7.28 -9.83 -9.28
C LEU A 115 -8.27 -9.08 -8.37
N ALA A 116 -8.38 -7.77 -8.54
CA ALA A 116 -9.29 -6.92 -7.78
C ALA A 116 -10.45 -6.42 -8.64
N ILE A 117 -11.58 -6.11 -7.99
CA ILE A 117 -12.69 -5.38 -8.61
C ILE A 117 -12.25 -3.96 -8.91
N GLY A 118 -11.54 -3.34 -7.98
CA GLY A 118 -11.01 -1.99 -8.11
C GLY A 118 -10.30 -1.54 -6.86
N THR A 119 -9.75 -0.35 -6.95
CA THR A 119 -9.09 0.34 -5.84
C THR A 119 -9.74 1.71 -5.70
N ASP A 120 -10.16 2.06 -4.50
CA ASP A 120 -10.71 3.38 -4.22
C ASP A 120 -9.63 4.45 -4.37
N PRO A 121 -10.01 5.70 -4.68
CA PRO A 121 -9.06 6.81 -4.68
C PRO A 121 -8.29 6.88 -3.36
N PRO A 122 -6.95 6.91 -3.39
CA PRO A 122 -6.15 6.94 -2.18
C PRO A 122 -6.38 8.19 -1.34
N ALA A 123 -6.32 8.03 -0.02
CA ALA A 123 -6.23 9.13 0.93
C ALA A 123 -4.79 9.22 1.45
N TRP A 124 -4.34 10.42 1.83
CA TRP A 124 -3.00 10.61 2.37
C TRP A 124 -2.96 11.67 3.43
N ASP A 125 -1.94 11.57 4.30
CA ASP A 125 -1.58 12.56 5.29
C ASP A 125 -0.08 12.48 5.58
N PHE A 126 0.41 13.32 6.47
CA PHE A 126 1.82 13.35 6.85
C PHE A 126 1.97 13.01 8.33
N LEU A 127 2.96 12.18 8.63
CA LEU A 127 3.35 11.85 10.00
C LEU A 127 4.59 12.66 10.35
N ARG A 128 4.47 13.51 11.37
CA ARG A 128 5.55 14.39 11.85
C ARG A 128 5.73 14.24 13.37
N PRO A 129 6.16 13.06 13.82
CA PRO A 129 6.36 12.84 15.25
C PRO A 129 7.50 13.71 15.79
N LEU A 130 7.33 14.20 17.01
CA LEU A 130 8.34 15.02 17.66
C LEU A 130 9.52 14.15 18.15
N ASP A 131 10.73 14.70 18.05
CA ASP A 131 11.96 14.14 18.65
C ASP A 131 12.39 12.75 18.16
N VAL A 132 11.92 12.31 17.00
CA VAL A 132 12.32 11.00 16.44
C VAL A 132 13.24 11.12 15.22
N GLY A 133 13.43 12.33 14.67
CA GLY A 133 14.36 12.57 13.56
C GLY A 133 13.88 12.11 12.20
N TRP A 134 12.66 11.66 12.04
CA TRP A 134 12.07 11.28 10.77
C TRP A 134 10.67 11.86 10.58
N GLU A 135 10.28 12.01 9.32
CA GLU A 135 8.92 12.33 8.89
C GLU A 135 8.49 11.31 7.84
N ALA A 136 7.21 11.14 7.65
CA ALA A 136 6.70 10.21 6.66
C ALA A 136 5.48 10.75 5.91
N ALA A 137 5.38 10.39 4.64
CA ALA A 137 4.13 10.46 3.90
C ALA A 137 3.39 9.14 4.11
N ARG A 138 2.13 9.21 4.50
CA ARG A 138 1.27 8.05 4.66
C ARG A 138 0.18 8.07 3.58
N VAL A 139 0.15 7.02 2.78
CA VAL A 139 -0.88 6.81 1.76
C VAL A 139 -1.67 5.57 2.14
N ARG A 140 -2.99 5.73 2.22
CA ARG A 140 -3.91 4.62 2.44
C ARG A 140 -4.69 4.36 1.16
N LEU A 141 -4.74 3.10 0.75
CA LEU A 141 -5.59 2.66 -0.35
C LEU A 141 -6.43 1.47 0.07
N ASP A 142 -7.67 1.45 -0.41
CA ASP A 142 -8.59 0.36 -0.17
C ASP A 142 -8.78 -0.41 -1.47
N VAL A 143 -8.38 -1.68 -1.45
CA VAL A 143 -8.54 -2.59 -2.59
C VAL A 143 -9.74 -3.49 -2.34
N VAL A 144 -10.66 -3.54 -3.29
CA VAL A 144 -11.84 -4.41 -3.23
C VAL A 144 -11.63 -5.59 -4.16
N TYR A 145 -11.72 -6.80 -3.62
CA TYR A 145 -11.55 -8.03 -4.39
C TYR A 145 -12.61 -9.07 -4.00
N ARG A 146 -12.74 -10.10 -4.80
CA ARG A 146 -13.65 -11.22 -4.55
C ARG A 146 -12.90 -12.53 -4.49
N THR A 147 -13.36 -13.39 -3.59
CA THR A 147 -12.97 -14.81 -3.57
C THR A 147 -14.21 -15.69 -3.50
N ALA A 148 -14.07 -16.98 -3.81
CA ALA A 148 -15.07 -17.95 -3.43
C ALA A 148 -15.16 -18.01 -1.90
N GLU A 149 -16.38 -18.18 -1.35
CA GLU A 149 -16.62 -18.10 0.09
C GLU A 149 -15.73 -19.04 0.91
N ASN A 150 -15.49 -20.22 0.37
CA ASN A 150 -14.75 -21.28 1.06
C ASN A 150 -13.30 -21.41 0.56
N ASP A 151 -12.88 -20.56 -0.37
CA ASP A 151 -11.55 -20.68 -0.99
C ASP A 151 -10.95 -19.31 -1.30
N PRO A 152 -10.15 -18.74 -0.38
CA PRO A 152 -9.51 -17.45 -0.57
C PRO A 152 -8.40 -17.45 -1.65
N TYR A 153 -8.06 -18.61 -2.18
CA TYR A 153 -7.09 -18.77 -3.27
C TYR A 153 -7.73 -18.67 -4.65
N THR A 154 -9.04 -18.78 -4.73
CA THR A 154 -9.78 -18.75 -5.98
C THR A 154 -10.51 -17.43 -6.13
N GLN A 155 -10.20 -16.72 -7.21
CA GLN A 155 -10.91 -15.52 -7.59
C GLN A 155 -12.34 -15.86 -8.01
N ALA A 156 -13.27 -15.09 -7.56
CA ALA A 156 -14.67 -15.23 -7.92
C ALA A 156 -15.17 -14.09 -8.82
#